data_0f64c051009f3c3322f53544636bb987
#
_entry.id   0f64c051009f3c3322f53544636bb987
#
_cell.length_a   1.000
_cell.length_b   1.000
_cell.length_c   1.000
_cell.angle_alpha   90.00
_cell.angle_beta   90.00
_cell.angle_gamma   90.00
#
_symmetry.space_group_name_H-M   'P 1'
#
loop_
_entity.id
_entity.type
_entity.pdbx_description
1 polymer ?
#
loop_
_entity_poly.entity_id
_entity_poly.type
_entity_poly.pdbx_seq_one_letter_code
_entity_poly.pdbx_strand_id
1 'polypeptide(L)'
;VENSLESLIFYCNNNIQHKIIGIKQINEKSIPINSFGIFLNFWSLSGLIRPIIRLLKNSSYKKMNSRLISHPDWISGSFVLIRKNDFYLINGWNENYWMYYEDMDICRRAKNNNLKVALLNNWNCTHFHGASSRKNNTIKIITKSEVIISSHIYIEEHINPKMTLLIHLSLIIIQLIDLLLGSPFSSNKRAILLNSITYWKKGVFKSNWCSERAVSNY
;
A
#
# COMPACT_ATOMS: atom_id res chain seq x y z
N VAL A 1 -20.35 1.30 9.25
CA VAL A 1 -19.57 2.23 10.09
C VAL A 1 -20.29 2.33 11.41
N GLU A 2 -19.66 1.87 12.48
CA GLU A 2 -20.14 2.19 13.84
C GLU A 2 -19.90 3.69 14.08
N ASN A 3 -20.86 4.36 14.74
CA ASN A 3 -20.94 5.82 14.81
C ASN A 3 -21.11 6.46 13.42
N SER A 4 -22.27 6.61 12.99
CA SER A 4 -22.79 6.94 11.65
C SER A 4 -21.82 7.71 10.71
N LEU A 5 -21.90 7.47 9.43
CA LEU A 5 -21.14 8.21 8.43
C LEU A 5 -21.40 9.72 8.50
N GLU A 6 -22.60 10.13 8.89
CA GLU A 6 -23.00 11.51 9.09
C GLU A 6 -22.18 12.20 10.19
N SER A 7 -21.98 11.53 11.34
CA SER A 7 -21.15 12.05 12.42
C SER A 7 -19.68 12.19 12.01
N LEU A 8 -19.17 11.27 11.16
CA LEU A 8 -17.84 11.35 10.61
C LEU A 8 -17.70 12.55 9.66
N ILE A 9 -18.67 12.74 8.76
CA ILE A 9 -18.68 13.89 7.84
C ILE A 9 -18.77 15.21 8.62
N PHE A 10 -19.65 15.29 9.63
CA PHE A 10 -19.74 16.45 10.50
C PHE A 10 -18.41 16.76 11.19
N TYR A 11 -17.75 15.73 11.76
CA TYR A 11 -16.41 15.89 12.34
C TYR A 11 -15.41 16.43 11.32
N CYS A 12 -15.37 15.86 10.12
CA CYS A 12 -14.44 16.26 9.05
C CYS A 12 -14.67 17.70 8.59
N ASN A 13 -15.91 18.16 8.56
CA ASN A 13 -16.24 19.54 8.18
C ASN A 13 -15.78 20.56 9.22
N ASN A 14 -15.80 20.17 10.51
CA ASN A 14 -15.32 21.02 11.60
C ASN A 14 -13.80 20.91 11.84
N ASN A 15 -13.12 19.94 11.22
CA ASN A 15 -11.68 19.70 11.38
C ASN A 15 -10.97 19.70 10.01
N ILE A 16 -11.02 20.84 9.35
CA ILE A 16 -10.51 21.03 7.97
C ILE A 16 -9.00 20.80 7.80
N GLN A 17 -8.26 20.77 8.89
CA GLN A 17 -6.83 20.45 8.90
C GLN A 17 -6.54 18.97 8.57
N HIS A 18 -7.48 18.06 8.79
CA HIS A 18 -7.37 16.66 8.38
C HIS A 18 -7.87 16.53 6.94
N LYS A 19 -6.97 16.18 6.02
CA LYS A 19 -7.22 16.23 4.59
C LYS A 19 -7.50 14.85 3.99
N ILE A 20 -6.72 13.86 4.40
CA ILE A 20 -6.94 12.45 4.06
C ILE A 20 -7.27 11.71 5.35
N ILE A 21 -8.44 11.13 5.43
CA ILE A 21 -8.98 10.57 6.66
C ILE A 21 -9.29 9.09 6.48
N GLY A 22 -8.70 8.27 7.33
CA GLY A 22 -9.04 6.88 7.53
C GLY A 22 -9.72 6.67 8.87
N ILE A 23 -10.34 5.51 9.04
CA ILE A 23 -10.93 5.06 10.29
C ILE A 23 -10.35 3.72 10.70
N LYS A 24 -10.54 3.34 11.96
CA LYS A 24 -10.16 2.02 12.45
C LYS A 24 -10.88 0.94 11.64
N GLN A 25 -10.18 -0.12 11.29
CA GLN A 25 -10.76 -1.26 10.61
C GLN A 25 -10.70 -2.49 11.49
N ILE A 26 -11.76 -3.27 11.47
CA ILE A 26 -11.89 -4.55 12.18
C ILE A 26 -12.23 -5.64 11.17
N ASN A 27 -11.87 -6.88 11.48
CA ASN A 27 -12.32 -8.03 10.71
C ASN A 27 -13.71 -8.51 11.15
N GLU A 28 -14.22 -9.56 10.52
CA GLU A 28 -15.51 -10.21 10.85
C GLU A 28 -15.63 -10.67 12.31
N LYS A 29 -14.49 -10.89 12.98
CA LYS A 29 -14.41 -11.29 14.38
C LYS A 29 -14.18 -10.10 15.32
N SER A 30 -14.44 -8.88 14.87
CA SER A 30 -14.20 -7.62 15.58
C SER A 30 -12.74 -7.41 16.01
N ILE A 31 -11.78 -8.13 15.41
CA ILE A 31 -10.35 -7.98 15.71
C ILE A 31 -9.79 -6.83 14.87
N PRO A 32 -9.09 -5.85 15.47
CA PRO A 32 -8.46 -4.77 14.72
C PRO A 32 -7.47 -5.29 13.70
N ILE A 33 -7.57 -4.75 12.48
CA ILE A 33 -6.64 -5.01 11.39
C ILE A 33 -5.80 -3.77 11.08
N ASN A 34 -4.61 -3.97 10.54
CA ASN A 34 -3.75 -2.86 10.20
C ASN A 34 -4.28 -2.14 8.96
N SER A 35 -4.83 -0.96 9.18
CA SER A 35 -5.36 -0.06 8.16
C SER A 35 -4.51 1.18 7.94
N PHE A 36 -3.27 1.20 8.44
CA PHE A 36 -2.36 2.34 8.36
C PHE A 36 -0.91 1.89 8.53
N GLY A 37 0.03 2.79 8.26
CA GLY A 37 1.44 2.50 8.48
C GLY A 37 2.34 3.72 8.31
N ILE A 38 3.64 3.43 8.30
CA ILE A 38 4.71 4.37 7.96
C ILE A 38 5.20 4.10 6.55
N PHE A 39 5.68 5.12 5.85
CA PHE A 39 6.21 4.96 4.51
C PHE A 39 7.34 3.93 4.48
N LEU A 40 7.32 3.18 3.41
CA LEU A 40 8.36 2.20 3.16
C LEU A 40 9.66 2.91 2.73
N ASN A 41 10.74 2.45 3.30
CA ASN A 41 12.09 2.71 2.81
C ASN A 41 12.60 1.48 2.05
N PHE A 42 13.76 1.57 1.46
CA PHE A 42 14.38 0.48 0.70
C PHE A 42 14.32 -0.88 1.43
N TRP A 43 14.72 -0.93 2.69
CA TRP A 43 14.74 -2.15 3.48
C TRP A 43 13.36 -2.74 3.73
N SER A 44 12.36 -1.91 3.90
CA SER A 44 10.97 -2.34 4.13
C SER A 44 10.22 -2.71 2.84
N LEU A 45 10.78 -2.46 1.66
CA LEU A 45 10.28 -2.99 0.39
C LEU A 45 10.54 -4.50 0.27
N SER A 46 11.56 -5.01 0.95
CA SER A 46 11.83 -6.44 1.00
C SER A 46 10.79 -7.21 1.82
N GLY A 47 10.23 -8.28 1.24
CA GLY A 47 9.32 -9.19 1.94
C GLY A 47 9.97 -9.90 3.12
N LEU A 48 11.28 -10.14 3.05
CA LEU A 48 12.07 -10.82 4.10
C LEU A 48 12.35 -9.89 5.31
N ILE A 49 12.70 -8.64 5.05
CA ILE A 49 13.12 -7.68 6.09
C ILE A 49 11.91 -6.96 6.72
N ARG A 50 10.84 -6.75 5.96
CA ARG A 50 9.63 -6.06 6.42
C ARG A 50 9.05 -6.58 7.75
N PRO A 51 8.93 -7.92 7.99
CA PRO A 51 8.44 -8.43 9.27
C PRO A 51 9.32 -8.01 10.44
N ILE A 52 10.64 -7.99 10.28
CA ILE A 52 11.60 -7.60 11.31
C ILE A 52 11.44 -6.12 11.63
N ILE A 53 11.39 -5.25 10.59
CA ILE A 53 11.17 -3.80 10.78
C ILE A 53 9.83 -3.55 11.48
N ARG A 54 8.79 -4.30 11.12
CA ARG A 54 7.48 -4.17 11.75
C ARG A 54 7.52 -4.56 13.23
N LEU A 55 8.25 -5.60 13.58
CA LEU A 55 8.46 -6.02 14.96
C LEU A 55 9.16 -4.93 15.77
N LEU A 56 10.24 -4.36 15.24
CA LEU A 56 10.97 -3.25 15.87
C LEU A 56 10.12 -1.98 16.06
N LYS A 57 9.18 -1.72 15.17
CA LYS A 57 8.28 -0.55 15.22
C LYS A 57 6.93 -0.84 15.91
N ASN A 58 6.76 -2.00 16.51
CA ASN A 58 5.49 -2.44 17.12
C ASN A 58 4.98 -1.47 18.20
N SER A 59 5.88 -0.88 19.00
CA SER A 59 5.51 0.13 20.00
C SER A 59 4.87 1.38 19.38
N SER A 60 5.40 1.85 18.27
CA SER A 60 4.84 2.99 17.53
C SER A 60 3.45 2.68 16.96
N TYR A 61 3.25 1.49 16.42
CA TYR A 61 1.94 1.05 15.93
C TYR A 61 0.91 0.94 17.07
N LYS A 62 1.30 0.36 18.21
CA LYS A 62 0.45 0.29 19.39
C LYS A 62 0.06 1.69 19.89
N LYS A 63 1.01 2.63 19.95
CA LYS A 63 0.77 4.02 20.34
C LYS A 63 -0.20 4.75 19.39
N MET A 64 -0.11 4.49 18.08
CA MET A 64 -1.06 5.07 17.12
C MET A 64 -2.46 4.50 17.29
N ASN A 65 -2.59 3.21 17.54
CA ASN A 65 -3.88 2.54 17.78
C ASN A 65 -4.58 2.97 19.08
N SER A 66 -3.82 3.37 20.11
CA SER A 66 -4.39 3.78 21.40
C SER A 66 -4.87 5.23 21.44
N ARG A 67 -4.51 6.06 20.49
CA ARG A 67 -4.92 7.46 20.40
C ARG A 67 -6.25 7.59 19.69
N LEU A 68 -7.11 8.51 20.13
CA LEU A 68 -8.37 8.83 19.44
C LEU A 68 -8.12 9.33 18.00
N ILE A 69 -7.08 10.14 17.86
CA ILE A 69 -6.61 10.65 16.56
C ILE A 69 -5.12 10.38 16.45
N SER A 70 -4.69 9.79 15.36
CA SER A 70 -3.27 9.61 15.04
C SER A 70 -2.96 10.08 13.63
N HIS A 71 -1.67 10.34 13.36
CA HIS A 71 -1.18 10.83 12.07
C HIS A 71 -0.15 9.84 11.51
N PRO A 72 -0.61 8.72 10.94
CA PRO A 72 0.27 7.79 10.25
C PRO A 72 0.80 8.41 8.96
N ASP A 73 1.82 7.78 8.36
CA ASP A 73 2.30 8.22 7.06
C ASP A 73 1.28 7.87 5.95
N TRP A 74 0.59 6.74 6.06
CA TRP A 74 -0.44 6.32 5.12
C TRP A 74 -1.57 5.56 5.81
N ILE A 75 -2.73 5.54 5.18
CA ILE A 75 -3.93 4.79 5.56
C ILE A 75 -4.38 3.91 4.42
N SER A 76 -5.04 2.80 4.73
CA SER A 76 -5.50 1.82 3.73
C SER A 76 -6.63 2.37 2.85
N GLY A 77 -6.52 2.14 1.55
CA GLY A 77 -7.51 2.50 0.53
C GLY A 77 -8.88 1.83 0.71
N SER A 78 -8.99 0.81 1.56
CA SER A 78 -10.27 0.16 1.87
C SER A 78 -11.30 1.07 2.57
N PHE A 79 -10.83 2.13 3.23
CA PHE A 79 -11.66 3.25 3.70
C PHE A 79 -10.82 4.54 3.69
N VAL A 80 -11.12 5.43 2.76
CA VAL A 80 -10.50 6.74 2.65
C VAL A 80 -11.57 7.79 2.41
N LEU A 81 -11.54 8.87 3.18
CA LEU A 81 -12.35 10.05 2.97
C LEU A 81 -11.42 11.23 2.65
N ILE A 82 -11.62 11.84 1.49
CA ILE A 82 -10.87 13.00 0.98
C ILE A 82 -11.85 14.00 0.42
N ARG A 83 -11.63 15.29 0.68
CA ARG A 83 -12.41 16.33 0.01
C ARG A 83 -12.06 16.38 -1.47
N LYS A 84 -13.05 16.64 -2.31
CA LYS A 84 -12.91 16.71 -3.77
C LYS A 84 -11.76 17.62 -4.21
N ASN A 85 -11.67 18.82 -3.63
CA ASN A 85 -10.60 19.77 -3.98
C ASN A 85 -9.22 19.28 -3.56
N ASP A 86 -9.09 18.66 -2.37
CA ASP A 86 -7.83 18.08 -1.90
C ASP A 86 -7.42 16.87 -2.78
N PHE A 87 -8.38 16.08 -3.24
CA PHE A 87 -8.16 14.96 -4.16
C PHE A 87 -7.63 15.43 -5.53
N TYR A 88 -8.23 16.48 -6.10
CA TYR A 88 -7.72 17.06 -7.35
C TYR A 88 -6.36 17.73 -7.18
N LEU A 89 -6.10 18.37 -6.05
CA LEU A 89 -4.81 19.01 -5.78
C LEU A 89 -3.65 18.00 -5.82
N ILE A 90 -3.89 16.75 -5.45
CA ILE A 90 -2.89 15.68 -5.47
C ILE A 90 -3.02 14.78 -6.71
N ASN A 91 -3.74 15.20 -7.73
CA ASN A 91 -3.96 14.48 -9.00
C ASN A 91 -4.61 13.08 -8.83
N GLY A 92 -5.51 12.92 -7.84
CA GLY A 92 -6.29 11.70 -7.67
C GLY A 92 -5.47 10.43 -7.39
N TRP A 93 -6.00 9.29 -7.81
CA TRP A 93 -5.28 8.02 -7.77
C TRP A 93 -4.27 7.95 -8.92
N ASN A 94 -3.10 7.35 -8.64
CA ASN A 94 -2.12 7.06 -9.67
C ASN A 94 -2.50 5.76 -10.39
N GLU A 95 -2.89 5.87 -11.65
CA GLU A 95 -3.41 4.77 -12.46
C GLU A 95 -2.33 3.78 -12.91
N ASN A 96 -1.04 4.04 -12.65
CA ASN A 96 0.04 3.08 -12.87
C ASN A 96 -0.05 1.85 -11.94
N TYR A 97 -0.73 2.00 -10.79
CA TYR A 97 -0.98 0.90 -9.87
C TYR A 97 -2.28 0.20 -10.24
N TRP A 98 -2.23 -1.10 -10.51
CA TRP A 98 -3.44 -1.91 -10.61
C TRP A 98 -3.95 -2.33 -9.22
N MET A 99 -3.04 -2.64 -8.30
CA MET A 99 -3.37 -3.05 -6.93
C MET A 99 -2.15 -2.95 -6.02
N TYR A 100 -2.36 -2.50 -4.78
CA TYR A 100 -1.36 -2.27 -3.74
C TYR A 100 -0.44 -1.08 -3.99
N TYR A 101 -0.04 -0.43 -2.93
CA TYR A 101 0.77 0.78 -2.87
C TYR A 101 0.09 2.07 -3.35
N GLU A 102 -1.05 2.00 -4.04
CA GLU A 102 -1.83 3.17 -4.46
C GLU A 102 -2.27 4.02 -3.28
N ASP A 103 -2.60 3.38 -2.15
CA ASP A 103 -2.97 4.03 -0.89
C ASP A 103 -1.78 4.72 -0.22
N MET A 104 -0.62 4.12 -0.30
CA MET A 104 0.62 4.71 0.19
C MET A 104 1.09 5.85 -0.71
N ASP A 105 0.97 5.70 -2.02
CA ASP A 105 1.31 6.70 -3.01
C ASP A 105 0.50 7.98 -2.83
N ILE A 106 -0.83 7.87 -2.77
CA ILE A 106 -1.71 9.04 -2.59
C ILE A 106 -1.41 9.76 -1.28
N CYS A 107 -1.16 9.03 -0.18
CA CYS A 107 -0.78 9.63 1.09
C CYS A 107 0.58 10.34 1.03
N ARG A 108 1.53 9.80 0.25
CA ARG A 108 2.84 10.41 0.07
C ARG A 108 2.77 11.69 -0.76
N ARG A 109 2.00 11.68 -1.86
CA ARG A 109 1.73 12.89 -2.65
C ARG A 109 1.02 13.95 -1.82
N ALA A 110 0.06 13.55 -0.98
CA ALA A 110 -0.60 14.45 -0.05
C ALA A 110 0.39 15.08 0.93
N LYS A 111 1.26 14.30 1.55
CA LYS A 111 2.30 14.81 2.46
C LYS A 111 3.24 15.80 1.78
N ASN A 112 3.63 15.53 0.53
CA ASN A 112 4.47 16.43 -0.27
C ASN A 112 3.75 17.76 -0.58
N ASN A 113 2.42 17.77 -0.58
CA ASN A 113 1.57 18.96 -0.71
C ASN A 113 1.12 19.53 0.66
N ASN A 114 1.77 19.16 1.76
CA ASN A 114 1.45 19.61 3.12
C ASN A 114 0.02 19.24 3.59
N LEU A 115 -0.60 18.24 2.98
CA LEU A 115 -1.89 17.73 3.39
C LEU A 115 -1.72 16.70 4.51
N LYS A 116 -2.41 16.88 5.62
CA LYS A 116 -2.33 16.00 6.79
C LYS A 116 -3.18 14.75 6.61
N VAL A 117 -2.55 13.59 6.78
CA VAL A 117 -3.22 12.28 6.91
C VAL A 117 -3.63 12.09 8.37
N ALA A 118 -4.85 11.64 8.61
CA ALA A 118 -5.38 11.35 9.94
C ALA A 118 -6.07 9.98 9.97
N LEU A 119 -5.87 9.26 11.07
CA LEU A 119 -6.62 8.05 11.40
C LEU A 119 -7.49 8.37 12.62
N LEU A 120 -8.81 8.21 12.48
CA LEU A 120 -9.80 8.46 13.50
C LEU A 120 -10.25 7.13 14.10
N ASN A 121 -9.81 6.83 15.33
CA ASN A 121 -10.08 5.56 15.98
C ASN A 121 -11.45 5.48 16.68
N ASN A 122 -12.20 6.59 16.76
CA ASN A 122 -13.57 6.62 17.28
C ASN A 122 -14.61 6.07 16.30
N TRP A 123 -14.25 5.95 15.03
CA TRP A 123 -15.07 5.33 13.99
C TRP A 123 -14.39 4.05 13.54
N ASN A 124 -15.20 3.05 13.25
CA ASN A 124 -14.68 1.81 12.69
C ASN A 124 -15.58 1.27 11.58
N CYS A 125 -15.00 0.44 10.73
CA CYS A 125 -15.73 -0.33 9.73
C CYS A 125 -15.22 -1.77 9.69
N THR A 126 -16.11 -2.69 9.35
CA THR A 126 -15.73 -4.08 9.08
C THR A 126 -15.15 -4.18 7.68
N HIS A 127 -13.93 -4.69 7.57
CA HIS A 127 -13.25 -4.94 6.31
C HIS A 127 -13.01 -6.44 6.12
N PHE A 128 -13.62 -7.01 5.07
CA PHE A 128 -13.46 -8.41 4.66
C PHE A 128 -12.12 -8.61 3.94
N HIS A 129 -11.06 -8.67 4.71
CA HIS A 129 -9.70 -8.69 4.19
C HIS A 129 -9.44 -9.89 3.28
N GLY A 130 -9.09 -9.62 2.02
CA GLY A 130 -8.74 -10.63 1.03
C GLY A 130 -9.94 -11.24 0.28
N ALA A 131 -11.15 -10.74 0.47
CA ALA A 131 -12.34 -11.21 -0.24
C ALA A 131 -12.19 -11.13 -1.77
N SER A 132 -11.56 -10.08 -2.28
CA SER A 132 -11.25 -9.91 -3.70
C SER A 132 -9.93 -10.56 -4.11
N SER A 133 -8.88 -10.44 -3.30
CA SER A 133 -7.49 -10.80 -3.66
C SER A 133 -7.13 -12.27 -3.40
N ARG A 134 -8.00 -13.04 -2.73
CA ARG A 134 -7.76 -14.44 -2.36
C ARG A 134 -8.88 -15.38 -2.77
N LYS A 135 -9.76 -14.96 -3.69
CA LYS A 135 -10.95 -15.69 -4.12
C LYS A 135 -10.63 -17.09 -4.68
N ASN A 136 -9.55 -17.19 -5.45
CA ASN A 136 -9.01 -18.47 -5.95
C ASN A 136 -7.49 -18.39 -6.12
N ASN A 137 -6.89 -19.52 -6.51
CA ASN A 137 -5.43 -19.62 -6.61
C ASN A 137 -4.84 -18.72 -7.70
N THR A 138 -5.51 -18.59 -8.83
CA THR A 138 -5.09 -17.72 -9.95
C THR A 138 -5.07 -16.25 -9.51
N ILE A 139 -6.14 -15.77 -8.90
CA ILE A 139 -6.22 -14.40 -8.38
C ILE A 139 -5.15 -14.17 -7.33
N LYS A 140 -4.91 -15.14 -6.45
CA LYS A 140 -3.85 -15.06 -5.44
C LYS A 140 -2.45 -14.92 -6.06
N ILE A 141 -2.14 -15.65 -7.13
CA ILE A 141 -0.87 -15.53 -7.86
C ILE A 141 -0.76 -14.15 -8.47
N ILE A 142 -1.79 -13.70 -9.19
CA ILE A 142 -1.83 -12.38 -9.83
C ILE A 142 -1.59 -11.29 -8.79
N THR A 143 -2.38 -11.26 -7.72
CA THR A 143 -2.28 -10.21 -6.69
C THR A 143 -0.94 -10.23 -5.95
N LYS A 144 -0.32 -11.39 -5.76
CA LYS A 144 1.02 -11.48 -5.19
C LYS A 144 2.10 -10.98 -6.15
N SER A 145 1.95 -11.22 -7.46
CA SER A 145 2.82 -10.62 -8.47
C SER A 145 2.69 -9.10 -8.49
N GLU A 146 1.47 -8.57 -8.35
CA GLU A 146 1.25 -7.12 -8.30
C GLU A 146 1.89 -6.44 -7.09
N VAL A 147 2.02 -7.10 -5.94
CA VAL A 147 2.81 -6.55 -4.81
C VAL A 147 4.25 -6.28 -5.22
N ILE A 148 4.85 -7.19 -6.02
CA ILE A 148 6.21 -7.02 -6.54
C ILE A 148 6.25 -5.88 -7.54
N ILE A 149 5.34 -5.88 -8.52
CA ILE A 149 5.22 -4.85 -9.55
C ILE A 149 5.05 -3.46 -8.92
N SER A 150 4.08 -3.32 -8.04
CA SER A 150 3.77 -2.05 -7.37
C SER A 150 4.91 -1.53 -6.50
N SER A 151 5.76 -2.41 -5.95
CA SER A 151 6.96 -1.97 -5.23
C SER A 151 7.97 -1.27 -6.13
N HIS A 152 8.09 -1.69 -7.39
CA HIS A 152 8.95 -1.04 -8.38
C HIS A 152 8.34 0.27 -8.90
N ILE A 153 7.02 0.32 -9.13
CA ILE A 153 6.33 1.58 -9.46
C ILE A 153 6.56 2.60 -8.36
N TYR A 154 6.43 2.18 -7.08
CA TYR A 154 6.66 3.06 -5.94
C TYR A 154 8.10 3.62 -5.87
N ILE A 155 9.10 2.86 -6.33
CA ILE A 155 10.48 3.34 -6.45
C ILE A 155 10.57 4.43 -7.51
N GLU A 156 10.00 4.22 -8.70
CA GLU A 156 10.01 5.21 -9.78
C GLU A 156 9.36 6.54 -9.36
N GLU A 157 8.22 6.46 -8.68
CA GLU A 157 7.44 7.64 -8.31
C GLU A 157 8.04 8.44 -7.14
N HIS A 158 8.76 7.77 -6.23
CA HIS A 158 9.10 8.37 -4.93
C HIS A 158 10.57 8.34 -4.56
N ILE A 159 11.44 7.82 -5.40
CA ILE A 159 12.88 7.75 -5.13
C ILE A 159 13.65 8.63 -6.11
N ASN A 160 14.75 9.19 -5.63
CA ASN A 160 15.59 10.05 -6.46
C ASN A 160 16.02 9.34 -7.76
N PRO A 161 15.80 9.92 -8.95
CA PRO A 161 16.10 9.31 -10.25
C PRO A 161 17.53 8.81 -10.40
N LYS A 162 18.52 9.46 -9.76
CA LYS A 162 19.92 9.04 -9.83
C LYS A 162 20.21 7.70 -9.14
N MET A 163 19.32 7.24 -8.26
CA MET A 163 19.49 6.01 -7.47
C MET A 163 18.49 4.92 -7.86
N THR A 164 17.46 5.23 -8.64
CA THR A 164 16.36 4.30 -8.92
C THR A 164 16.84 2.99 -9.52
N LEU A 165 17.70 3.01 -10.54
CA LEU A 165 18.20 1.78 -11.17
C LEU A 165 18.92 0.87 -10.17
N LEU A 166 19.81 1.41 -9.34
CA LEU A 166 20.53 0.64 -8.32
C LEU A 166 19.57 0.01 -7.31
N ILE A 167 18.54 0.77 -6.91
CA ILE A 167 17.53 0.32 -5.97
C ILE A 167 16.64 -0.76 -6.61
N HIS A 168 16.26 -0.62 -7.88
CA HIS A 168 15.55 -1.67 -8.62
C HIS A 168 16.34 -2.97 -8.68
N LEU A 169 17.61 -2.90 -9.07
CA LEU A 169 18.47 -4.10 -9.16
C LEU A 169 18.65 -4.78 -7.80
N SER A 170 18.88 -3.99 -6.74
CA SER A 170 19.00 -4.51 -5.39
C SER A 170 17.71 -5.17 -4.90
N LEU A 171 16.55 -4.56 -5.19
CA LEU A 171 15.25 -5.12 -4.84
C LEU A 171 14.94 -6.39 -5.62
N ILE A 172 15.29 -6.44 -6.92
CA ILE A 172 15.16 -7.65 -7.76
C ILE A 172 15.95 -8.80 -7.14
N ILE A 173 17.20 -8.58 -6.73
CA ILE A 173 18.04 -9.61 -6.11
C ILE A 173 17.36 -10.16 -4.85
N ILE A 174 16.88 -9.30 -3.96
CA ILE A 174 16.21 -9.71 -2.72
C ILE A 174 14.91 -10.47 -3.00
N GLN A 175 14.10 -10.00 -3.92
CA GLN A 175 12.85 -10.66 -4.33
C GLN A 175 13.11 -11.99 -5.01
N LEU A 176 14.15 -12.07 -5.84
CA LEU A 176 14.58 -13.30 -6.49
C LEU A 176 14.99 -14.35 -5.47
N ILE A 177 15.79 -13.98 -4.46
CA ILE A 177 16.19 -14.88 -3.37
C ILE A 177 14.95 -15.40 -2.63
N ASP A 178 14.01 -14.54 -2.23
CA ASP A 178 12.77 -14.95 -1.53
C ASP A 178 11.93 -15.93 -2.36
N LEU A 179 11.79 -15.66 -3.66
CA LEU A 179 11.00 -16.50 -4.55
C LEU A 179 11.71 -17.83 -4.85
N LEU A 180 13.03 -17.82 -5.07
CA LEU A 180 13.82 -19.04 -5.31
C LEU A 180 13.82 -19.98 -4.11
N LEU A 181 14.03 -19.46 -2.90
CA LEU A 181 14.01 -20.27 -1.67
C LEU A 181 12.65 -20.96 -1.45
N GLY A 182 11.56 -20.35 -1.88
CA GLY A 182 10.23 -20.91 -1.73
C GLY A 182 9.68 -21.68 -2.94
N SER A 183 10.30 -21.56 -4.11
CA SER A 183 9.81 -22.15 -5.36
C SER A 183 9.84 -23.70 -5.38
N PRO A 184 10.82 -24.41 -4.76
CA PRO A 184 10.80 -25.88 -4.73
C PRO A 184 9.56 -26.42 -4.02
N PHE A 185 9.05 -25.70 -3.03
CA PHE A 185 7.97 -26.13 -2.15
C PHE A 185 6.59 -25.58 -2.52
N SER A 186 6.49 -24.70 -3.53
CA SER A 186 5.22 -24.01 -3.85
C SER A 186 5.08 -23.71 -5.34
N SER A 187 4.08 -24.33 -5.98
CA SER A 187 3.70 -24.03 -7.37
C SER A 187 3.31 -22.56 -7.56
N ASN A 188 2.67 -21.96 -6.55
CA ASN A 188 2.33 -20.55 -6.58
C ASN A 188 3.56 -19.64 -6.60
N LYS A 189 4.58 -19.93 -5.79
CA LYS A 189 5.82 -19.16 -5.81
C LYS A 189 6.56 -19.28 -7.14
N ARG A 190 6.54 -20.47 -7.78
CA ARG A 190 7.08 -20.63 -9.15
C ARG A 190 6.35 -19.75 -10.16
N ALA A 191 5.02 -19.74 -10.13
CA ALA A 191 4.22 -18.89 -11.04
C ALA A 191 4.46 -17.39 -10.79
N ILE A 192 4.54 -16.96 -9.53
CA ILE A 192 4.89 -15.57 -9.17
C ILE A 192 6.29 -15.23 -9.67
N LEU A 193 7.27 -16.11 -9.53
CA LEU A 193 8.64 -15.92 -10.02
C LEU A 193 8.66 -15.71 -11.54
N LEU A 194 7.99 -16.56 -12.31
CA LEU A 194 7.93 -16.44 -13.76
C LEU A 194 7.29 -15.10 -14.20
N ASN A 195 6.18 -14.71 -13.59
CA ASN A 195 5.55 -13.41 -13.83
C ASN A 195 6.52 -12.25 -13.50
N SER A 196 7.25 -12.34 -12.39
CA SER A 196 8.18 -11.30 -11.95
C SER A 196 9.38 -11.19 -12.88
N ILE A 197 9.95 -12.29 -13.37
CA ILE A 197 11.07 -12.28 -14.34
C ILE A 197 10.68 -11.54 -15.62
N THR A 198 9.50 -11.82 -16.16
CA THR A 198 8.99 -11.14 -17.36
C THR A 198 8.87 -9.64 -17.13
N TYR A 199 8.31 -9.24 -16.00
CA TYR A 199 8.17 -7.86 -15.59
C TYR A 199 9.54 -7.16 -15.39
N TRP A 200 10.45 -7.78 -14.65
CA TRP A 200 11.80 -7.21 -14.40
C TRP A 200 12.60 -6.99 -15.69
N LYS A 201 12.51 -7.94 -16.65
CA LYS A 201 13.14 -7.76 -17.97
C LYS A 201 12.62 -6.50 -18.67
N LYS A 202 11.30 -6.25 -18.66
CA LYS A 202 10.73 -5.03 -19.25
C LYS A 202 11.20 -3.78 -18.51
N GLY A 203 11.17 -3.78 -17.19
CA GLY A 203 11.64 -2.67 -16.39
C GLY A 203 13.10 -2.32 -16.63
N VAL A 204 14.01 -3.29 -16.55
CA VAL A 204 15.45 -3.07 -16.72
C VAL A 204 15.83 -2.68 -18.13
N PHE A 205 15.30 -3.36 -19.16
CA PHE A 205 15.71 -3.13 -20.55
C PHE A 205 14.91 -2.05 -21.27
N LYS A 206 13.69 -1.74 -20.84
CA LYS A 206 12.81 -0.77 -21.49
C LYS A 206 12.46 0.42 -20.60
N SER A 207 13.01 0.48 -19.39
CA SER A 207 12.66 1.49 -18.36
C SER A 207 11.15 1.61 -18.16
N ASN A 208 10.42 0.50 -18.26
CA ASN A 208 8.97 0.46 -18.12
C ASN A 208 8.59 -0.37 -16.89
N TRP A 209 8.24 0.34 -15.81
CA TRP A 209 7.87 -0.25 -14.52
C TRP A 209 6.37 -0.19 -14.23
N CYS A 210 5.53 0.09 -15.23
CA CYS A 210 4.07 0.12 -15.08
C CYS A 210 3.46 -1.28 -14.91
N SER A 211 2.32 -1.39 -14.27
CA SER A 211 1.51 -2.61 -14.32
C SER A 211 0.79 -2.71 -15.67
N GLU A 212 0.98 -3.81 -16.39
CA GLU A 212 0.25 -4.06 -17.65
C GLU A 212 -1.26 -4.16 -17.44
N ARG A 213 -1.68 -4.58 -16.23
CA ARG A 213 -3.10 -4.67 -15.88
C ARG A 213 -3.73 -3.32 -15.60
N ALA A 214 -2.94 -2.35 -15.15
CA ALA A 214 -3.40 -0.98 -14.98
C ALA A 214 -3.66 -0.32 -16.34
N VAL A 215 -2.78 -0.57 -17.32
CA VAL A 215 -2.85 0.04 -18.67
C VAL A 215 -3.87 -0.66 -19.59
N SER A 216 -4.17 -1.95 -19.37
CA SER A 216 -5.06 -2.74 -20.24
C SER A 216 -6.56 -2.46 -20.07
N ASN A 217 -6.94 -1.57 -19.17
CA ASN A 217 -8.35 -1.21 -18.93
C ASN A 217 -8.81 0.06 -19.68
N TYR A 218 -8.00 0.55 -20.64
CA TYR A 218 -8.33 1.68 -21.52
C TYR A 218 -8.31 1.27 -22.98
#